data_447fc496cc648d15ae5c9d882698f0aa
#
_entry.id   447fc496cc648d15ae5c9d882698f0aa
#
_cell.length_a   1.000
_cell.length_b   1.000
_cell.length_c   1.000
_cell.angle_alpha   90.00
_cell.angle_beta   90.00
_cell.angle_gamma   90.00
#
_symmetry.space_group_name_H-M   'P 1'
#
loop_
_entity.id
_entity.type
_entity.pdbx_description
1 polymer ?
#
loop_
_entity_poly.entity_id
_entity_poly.type
_entity_poly.pdbx_seq_one_letter_code
_entity_poly.pdbx_strand_id
1 'polypeptide(L)'
;MKLATQGVAVVHNLIAGSFTAVGRGVDNGSSPERPSPRYTPYHVPHQTEVDGFMTILHGDCRFYNNIFIQKPMRPGMVQIRDAMDKNFEWDDGNLDVGTAPYEGYPTWEEYVSRFEGYVGMGSDKSRDIYYWPLPVWVGGNVFFNGAKPTEAEKDAVIKTPEEIKVCLKQTENGWQLETNVYDYLPKSSCATISTQTLGMAFEPEEYFENPDGTSIIFNEDYFGNRQAVNPLPGPFASKAAARAILFGDTAPVKTQAPAGRQDSSVLKDAFTGLLKDAVHEILT
;
A
#
# COMPACT_ATOMS: atom_id res chain seq x y z
N MET A 1 -4.14 -5.07 -5.60
CA MET A 1 -3.50 -3.77 -5.28
C MET A 1 -2.75 -3.30 -6.51
N LYS A 2 -2.81 -2.00 -6.83
CA LYS A 2 -1.99 -1.40 -7.90
C LYS A 2 -1.31 -0.16 -7.34
N LEU A 3 -0.01 -0.07 -7.52
CA LEU A 3 0.80 1.07 -7.13
C LEU A 3 1.62 1.54 -8.35
N ALA A 4 1.41 2.78 -8.76
CA ALA A 4 2.13 3.41 -9.87
C ALA A 4 2.59 4.81 -9.44
N THR A 5 3.18 4.87 -8.25
CA THR A 5 3.63 6.10 -7.59
C THR A 5 4.81 5.79 -6.68
N GLN A 6 5.41 6.80 -6.11
CA GLN A 6 6.48 6.72 -5.13
C GLN A 6 6.13 7.51 -3.87
N GLY A 7 6.87 7.31 -2.78
CA GLY A 7 6.63 8.01 -1.53
C GLY A 7 5.33 7.59 -0.84
N VAL A 8 5.01 6.28 -0.82
CA VAL A 8 3.77 5.74 -0.25
C VAL A 8 4.05 4.90 0.97
N ALA A 9 3.29 5.10 2.02
CA ALA A 9 3.28 4.24 3.20
C ALA A 9 1.97 3.43 3.30
N VAL A 10 2.10 2.11 3.33
CA VAL A 10 1.00 1.15 3.50
C VAL A 10 1.23 0.45 4.83
N VAL A 11 0.45 0.82 5.84
CA VAL A 11 0.70 0.42 7.23
C VAL A 11 -0.58 -0.12 7.86
N HIS A 12 -0.50 -1.26 8.52
CA HIS A 12 -1.62 -1.90 9.22
C HIS A 12 -2.87 -2.17 8.37
N ASN A 13 -2.70 -2.55 7.10
CA ASN A 13 -3.83 -2.87 6.23
C ASN A 13 -4.10 -4.39 6.19
N LEU A 14 -5.34 -4.76 5.85
CA LEU A 14 -5.72 -6.08 5.39
C LEU A 14 -6.00 -5.99 3.89
N ILE A 15 -5.17 -6.64 3.09
CA ILE A 15 -5.21 -6.60 1.64
C ILE A 15 -5.51 -8.01 1.13
N ALA A 16 -6.76 -8.24 0.74
CA ALA A 16 -7.20 -9.50 0.15
C ALA A 16 -7.52 -9.28 -1.33
N GLY A 17 -6.82 -9.97 -2.21
CA GLY A 17 -6.96 -9.74 -3.63
C GLY A 17 -6.36 -10.85 -4.48
N SER A 18 -6.36 -10.65 -5.80
CA SER A 18 -5.90 -11.63 -6.77
C SER A 18 -4.59 -11.24 -7.47
N PHE A 19 -4.13 -10.00 -7.32
CA PHE A 19 -2.87 -9.55 -7.93
C PHE A 19 -2.32 -8.32 -7.23
N THR A 20 -1.03 -8.09 -7.40
CA THR A 20 -0.37 -6.81 -7.15
C THR A 20 0.28 -6.36 -8.46
N ALA A 21 0.02 -5.14 -8.87
CA ALA A 21 0.67 -4.49 -10.00
C ALA A 21 1.48 -3.30 -9.48
N VAL A 22 2.72 -3.24 -9.91
CA VAL A 22 3.65 -2.16 -9.61
C VAL A 22 4.07 -1.60 -10.96
N GLY A 23 3.69 -0.35 -11.26
CA GLY A 23 4.02 0.26 -12.52
C GLY A 23 5.40 0.91 -12.50
N ARG A 24 6.37 0.57 -13.31
CA ARG A 24 7.62 1.31 -13.44
C ARG A 24 7.38 2.58 -14.20
N GLY A 25 7.69 3.70 -13.60
CA GLY A 25 7.61 5.04 -14.15
C GLY A 25 6.60 5.16 -15.29
N VAL A 26 5.60 5.97 -15.17
CA VAL A 26 4.58 6.03 -16.22
C VAL A 26 5.22 6.57 -17.48
N ASP A 27 5.35 5.72 -18.49
CA ASP A 27 5.77 6.13 -19.81
C ASP A 27 4.76 7.13 -20.38
N ASN A 28 5.24 8.29 -20.76
CA ASN A 28 4.44 9.34 -21.45
C ASN A 28 4.26 9.05 -22.94
N GLY A 29 4.34 7.79 -23.36
CA GLY A 29 4.20 7.39 -24.77
C GLY A 29 5.48 7.59 -25.58
N SER A 30 6.62 7.68 -24.96
CA SER A 30 7.92 7.51 -25.60
C SER A 30 8.11 6.04 -25.99
N SER A 31 8.99 5.77 -26.96
CA SER A 31 9.23 4.41 -27.39
C SER A 31 9.80 3.55 -26.25
N PRO A 32 9.65 2.22 -26.30
CA PRO A 32 10.27 1.32 -25.34
C PRO A 32 11.78 1.52 -25.17
N GLU A 33 12.44 1.99 -26.23
CA GLU A 33 13.88 2.29 -26.20
C GLU A 33 14.21 3.62 -25.50
N ARG A 34 13.21 4.45 -25.26
CA ARG A 34 13.37 5.75 -24.58
C ARG A 34 12.19 6.00 -23.63
N PRO A 35 12.12 5.27 -22.51
CA PRO A 35 11.12 5.54 -21.52
C PRO A 35 11.29 6.98 -21.02
N SER A 36 10.21 7.74 -21.04
CA SER A 36 10.16 9.10 -20.52
C SER A 36 9.31 9.10 -19.26
N PRO A 37 9.90 9.23 -18.08
CA PRO A 37 9.14 9.22 -16.85
C PRO A 37 8.16 10.38 -16.80
N ARG A 38 7.07 10.16 -16.11
CA ARG A 38 6.08 11.20 -15.86
C ARG A 38 6.59 12.13 -14.77
N TYR A 39 6.46 13.43 -15.02
CA TYR A 39 6.67 14.44 -14.00
C TYR A 39 5.38 14.69 -13.23
N THR A 40 5.48 14.86 -11.93
CA THR A 40 4.38 15.26 -11.06
C THR A 40 4.82 16.41 -10.17
N PRO A 41 3.93 17.39 -9.90
CA PRO A 41 4.24 18.41 -8.92
C PRO A 41 4.26 17.80 -7.52
N TYR A 42 5.16 18.29 -6.67
CA TYR A 42 5.05 18.14 -5.24
C TYR A 42 4.82 19.52 -4.61
N HIS A 43 4.30 19.52 -3.40
CA HIS A 43 3.82 20.74 -2.76
C HIS A 43 4.69 21.11 -1.57
N VAL A 44 4.72 22.39 -1.25
CA VAL A 44 5.24 22.84 0.03
C VAL A 44 4.56 22.06 1.17
N PRO A 45 5.29 21.54 2.16
CA PRO A 45 4.73 20.74 3.23
C PRO A 45 3.45 21.33 3.82
N HIS A 46 2.37 20.51 3.87
CA HIS A 46 1.05 20.86 4.41
C HIS A 46 0.32 22.04 3.72
N GLN A 47 0.75 22.40 2.52
CA GLN A 47 0.16 23.46 1.71
C GLN A 47 -0.27 22.96 0.33
N THR A 48 -0.92 23.81 -0.44
CA THR A 48 -1.32 23.53 -1.82
C THR A 48 -0.43 24.22 -2.86
N GLU A 49 0.53 25.01 -2.39
CA GLU A 49 1.52 25.66 -3.24
C GLU A 49 2.48 24.62 -3.83
N VAL A 50 2.72 24.71 -5.12
CA VAL A 50 3.68 23.83 -5.80
C VAL A 50 5.08 24.29 -5.47
N ASP A 51 5.88 23.42 -4.87
CA ASP A 51 7.30 23.67 -4.55
C ASP A 51 8.20 23.24 -5.70
N GLY A 52 7.84 22.20 -6.43
CA GLY A 52 8.63 21.71 -7.54
C GLY A 52 7.96 20.60 -8.33
N PHE A 53 8.75 19.99 -9.22
CA PHE A 53 8.34 18.84 -10.02
C PHE A 53 9.33 17.70 -9.82
N MET A 54 8.82 16.53 -9.54
CA MET A 54 9.60 15.30 -9.43
C MET A 54 9.26 14.31 -10.53
N THR A 55 10.21 13.45 -10.83
CA THR A 55 10.01 12.32 -11.72
C THR A 55 9.43 11.15 -10.96
N ILE A 56 8.41 10.50 -11.49
CA ILE A 56 7.89 9.26 -10.89
C ILE A 56 8.76 8.10 -11.35
N LEU A 57 9.63 7.64 -10.47
CA LEU A 57 10.59 6.57 -10.71
C LEU A 57 10.10 5.21 -10.24
N HIS A 58 9.13 5.14 -9.33
CA HIS A 58 8.72 3.92 -8.65
C HIS A 58 9.58 3.54 -7.45
N GLY A 59 8.97 2.92 -6.51
CA GLY A 59 9.58 2.60 -5.23
C GLY A 59 9.39 3.73 -4.22
N ASP A 60 10.33 3.92 -3.32
CA ASP A 60 10.20 4.78 -2.15
C ASP A 60 8.93 4.46 -1.33
N CYS A 61 8.56 3.17 -1.33
CA CYS A 61 7.36 2.67 -0.69
C CYS A 61 7.71 1.96 0.62
N ARG A 62 6.81 2.09 1.60
CA ARG A 62 6.92 1.46 2.91
C ARG A 62 5.73 0.54 3.12
N PHE A 63 6.00 -0.73 3.42
CA PHE A 63 4.97 -1.72 3.73
C PHE A 63 5.25 -2.30 5.12
N TYR A 64 4.47 -1.87 6.09
CA TYR A 64 4.67 -2.30 7.48
C TYR A 64 3.39 -2.83 8.10
N ASN A 65 3.54 -3.97 8.78
CA ASN A 65 2.47 -4.54 9.60
C ASN A 65 1.17 -4.83 8.84
N ASN A 66 1.24 -5.18 7.56
CA ASN A 66 0.07 -5.51 6.76
C ASN A 66 -0.25 -7.01 6.80
N ILE A 67 -1.49 -7.34 6.49
CA ILE A 67 -1.96 -8.70 6.21
C ILE A 67 -2.24 -8.80 4.72
N PHE A 68 -1.52 -9.67 4.01
CA PHE A 68 -1.73 -9.97 2.61
C PHE A 68 -2.37 -11.35 2.46
N ILE A 69 -3.47 -11.42 1.72
CA ILE A 69 -4.21 -12.66 1.51
C ILE A 69 -4.48 -12.84 0.01
N GLN A 70 -3.94 -13.90 -0.56
CA GLN A 70 -4.21 -14.26 -1.95
C GLN A 70 -5.64 -14.75 -2.10
N LYS A 71 -6.37 -14.21 -3.07
CA LYS A 71 -7.68 -14.69 -3.51
C LYS A 71 -7.61 -15.16 -4.95
N PRO A 72 -8.43 -16.13 -5.35
CA PRO A 72 -8.51 -16.52 -6.74
C PRO A 72 -9.03 -15.34 -7.59
N MET A 73 -8.52 -15.25 -8.81
CA MET A 73 -8.99 -14.27 -9.79
C MET A 73 -10.43 -14.62 -10.20
N ARG A 74 -11.27 -13.61 -10.36
CA ARG A 74 -12.64 -13.81 -10.82
C ARG A 74 -12.66 -14.36 -12.25
N PRO A 75 -13.65 -15.22 -12.61
CA PRO A 75 -13.74 -15.81 -13.95
C PRO A 75 -13.71 -14.77 -15.08
N GLY A 76 -14.40 -13.65 -14.94
CA GLY A 76 -14.38 -12.58 -15.95
C GLY A 76 -13.01 -11.93 -16.12
N MET A 77 -12.25 -11.76 -15.03
CA MET A 77 -10.89 -11.25 -15.10
C MET A 77 -9.91 -12.27 -15.71
N VAL A 78 -10.13 -13.56 -15.46
CA VAL A 78 -9.38 -14.64 -16.11
C VAL A 78 -9.58 -14.59 -17.62
N GLN A 79 -10.83 -14.41 -18.08
CA GLN A 79 -11.13 -14.31 -19.51
C GLN A 79 -10.44 -13.09 -20.16
N ILE A 80 -10.45 -11.94 -19.47
CA ILE A 80 -9.77 -10.74 -19.97
C ILE A 80 -8.27 -10.99 -20.07
N ARG A 81 -7.65 -11.54 -19.02
CA ARG A 81 -6.21 -11.88 -19.01
C ARG A 81 -5.86 -12.83 -20.16
N ASP A 82 -6.67 -13.87 -20.36
CA ASP A 82 -6.39 -14.91 -21.35
C ASP A 82 -6.62 -14.41 -22.80
N ALA A 83 -7.46 -13.36 -22.97
CA ALA A 83 -7.71 -12.70 -24.25
C ALA A 83 -6.67 -11.62 -24.58
N MET A 84 -5.86 -11.19 -23.63
CA MET A 84 -4.81 -10.20 -23.87
C MET A 84 -3.72 -10.81 -24.76
N ASP A 85 -3.14 -9.95 -25.61
CA ASP A 85 -2.00 -10.36 -26.44
C ASP A 85 -0.90 -10.93 -25.55
N LYS A 86 -0.41 -12.12 -25.91
CA LYS A 86 0.70 -12.77 -25.21
C LYS A 86 2.01 -11.98 -25.29
N ASN A 87 2.09 -11.03 -26.22
CA ASN A 87 3.20 -10.08 -26.31
C ASN A 87 3.01 -8.84 -25.44
N PHE A 88 1.86 -8.69 -24.78
CA PHE A 88 1.67 -7.67 -23.79
C PHE A 88 2.37 -8.12 -22.51
N GLU A 89 3.60 -7.72 -22.37
CA GLU A 89 4.34 -7.90 -21.13
C GLU A 89 3.68 -7.03 -20.06
N TRP A 90 3.02 -7.69 -19.14
CA TRP A 90 2.68 -7.10 -17.86
C TRP A 90 3.98 -7.02 -17.04
N ASP A 91 4.93 -6.20 -17.50
CA ASP A 91 6.24 -6.07 -16.85
C ASP A 91 6.14 -5.77 -15.37
N ASP A 92 5.00 -5.23 -14.95
CA ASP A 92 4.76 -4.75 -13.61
C ASP A 92 3.62 -5.50 -12.90
N GLY A 93 3.06 -6.53 -13.51
CA GLY A 93 1.94 -7.29 -12.98
C GLY A 93 2.36 -8.64 -12.46
N ASN A 94 2.22 -8.85 -11.16
CA ASN A 94 2.31 -10.16 -10.57
C ASN A 94 0.91 -10.64 -10.20
N LEU A 95 0.55 -11.85 -10.61
CA LEU A 95 -0.72 -12.48 -10.19
C LEU A 95 -0.73 -12.85 -8.72
N ASP A 96 0.36 -12.64 -8.01
CA ASP A 96 0.47 -12.83 -6.59
C ASP A 96 0.14 -11.53 -5.83
N VAL A 97 -0.53 -11.66 -4.70
CA VAL A 97 -0.73 -10.56 -3.77
C VAL A 97 0.47 -10.49 -2.83
N GLY A 98 0.91 -9.28 -2.50
CA GLY A 98 2.00 -9.07 -1.56
C GLY A 98 3.02 -8.07 -2.04
N THR A 99 4.25 -8.23 -1.58
CA THR A 99 5.38 -7.35 -1.90
C THR A 99 6.35 -7.96 -2.92
N ALA A 100 6.11 -9.19 -3.39
CA ALA A 100 6.93 -9.85 -4.40
C ALA A 100 7.20 -9.04 -5.69
N PRO A 101 6.27 -8.19 -6.20
CA PRO A 101 6.57 -7.34 -7.37
C PRO A 101 7.70 -6.33 -7.17
N TYR A 102 8.14 -6.14 -5.95
CA TYR A 102 9.31 -5.31 -5.61
C TYR A 102 10.61 -6.11 -5.52
N GLU A 103 10.59 -7.37 -5.97
CA GLU A 103 11.80 -8.17 -6.06
C GLU A 103 12.82 -7.53 -7.01
N GLY A 104 14.10 -7.50 -6.59
CA GLY A 104 15.17 -6.87 -7.35
C GLY A 104 15.20 -5.33 -7.27
N TYR A 105 14.36 -4.72 -6.44
CA TYR A 105 14.52 -3.30 -6.13
C TYR A 105 15.76 -3.11 -5.26
N PRO A 106 16.51 -2.00 -5.45
CA PRO A 106 17.77 -1.81 -4.74
C PRO A 106 17.56 -1.58 -3.24
N THR A 107 18.59 -1.88 -2.45
CA THR A 107 18.73 -1.29 -1.12
C THR A 107 19.09 0.20 -1.25
N TRP A 108 19.00 0.93 -0.14
CA TRP A 108 19.42 2.35 -0.11
C TRP A 108 20.89 2.51 -0.48
N GLU A 109 21.75 1.65 0.05
CA GLU A 109 23.19 1.66 -0.21
C GLU A 109 23.51 1.38 -1.68
N GLU A 110 22.84 0.41 -2.28
CA GLU A 110 22.97 0.10 -3.72
C GLU A 110 22.48 1.26 -4.58
N TYR A 111 21.36 1.88 -4.24
CA TYR A 111 20.81 3.01 -4.97
C TYR A 111 21.79 4.19 -4.95
N VAL A 112 22.27 4.57 -3.77
CA VAL A 112 23.19 5.69 -3.60
C VAL A 112 24.55 5.42 -4.27
N SER A 113 25.08 4.20 -4.18
CA SER A 113 26.37 3.84 -4.75
C SER A 113 26.43 4.01 -6.27
N ARG A 114 25.30 3.96 -6.96
CA ARG A 114 25.24 4.19 -8.41
C ARG A 114 25.63 5.60 -8.84
N PHE A 115 25.52 6.55 -7.93
CA PHE A 115 25.88 7.95 -8.19
C PHE A 115 27.35 8.26 -7.87
N GLU A 116 28.09 7.31 -7.29
CA GLU A 116 29.50 7.51 -6.98
C GLU A 116 30.32 7.71 -8.25
N GLY A 117 31.12 8.80 -8.26
CA GLY A 117 31.95 9.18 -9.40
C GLY A 117 31.17 9.69 -10.61
N TYR A 118 29.85 9.90 -10.47
CA TYR A 118 29.02 10.46 -11.52
C TYR A 118 29.19 11.98 -11.60
N VAL A 119 29.64 12.46 -12.74
CA VAL A 119 29.84 13.90 -13.00
C VAL A 119 29.04 14.30 -14.24
N GLY A 120 27.90 14.91 -14.03
CA GLY A 120 27.15 15.59 -15.08
C GLY A 120 25.91 14.90 -15.61
N MET A 121 24.90 15.71 -15.93
CA MET A 121 23.69 15.31 -16.61
C MET A 121 23.91 15.29 -18.12
N GLY A 122 23.38 14.28 -18.82
CA GLY A 122 23.32 14.27 -20.28
C GLY A 122 24.04 13.15 -21.00
N SER A 123 24.64 12.17 -20.31
CA SER A 123 25.12 10.94 -20.95
C SER A 123 24.01 9.85 -20.94
N ASP A 124 24.13 8.84 -21.82
CA ASP A 124 23.23 7.69 -21.79
C ASP A 124 23.29 6.94 -20.44
N LYS A 125 24.45 6.94 -19.80
CA LYS A 125 24.64 6.42 -18.44
C LYS A 125 23.82 7.17 -17.39
N SER A 126 23.68 8.50 -17.49
CA SER A 126 22.89 9.27 -16.54
C SER A 126 21.43 8.87 -16.56
N ARG A 127 20.92 8.55 -17.75
CA ARG A 127 19.54 8.14 -17.90
C ARG A 127 19.26 6.78 -17.27
N ASP A 128 20.15 5.81 -17.44
CA ASP A 128 20.01 4.49 -16.85
C ASP A 128 20.09 4.53 -15.32
N ILE A 129 20.95 5.38 -14.77
CA ILE A 129 21.07 5.59 -13.33
C ILE A 129 19.85 6.34 -12.78
N TYR A 130 19.44 7.41 -13.44
CA TYR A 130 18.35 8.26 -13.00
C TYR A 130 16.98 7.58 -12.99
N TYR A 131 16.74 6.63 -13.91
CA TYR A 131 15.48 5.94 -14.04
C TYR A 131 15.43 4.60 -13.32
N TRP A 132 16.40 4.34 -12.47
CA TRP A 132 16.37 3.15 -11.64
C TRP A 132 15.32 3.29 -10.52
N PRO A 133 14.61 2.20 -10.16
CA PRO A 133 13.64 2.29 -9.10
C PRO A 133 14.28 2.64 -7.76
N LEU A 134 13.55 3.38 -6.95
CA LEU A 134 13.93 3.72 -5.60
C LEU A 134 13.78 2.50 -4.67
N PRO A 135 14.50 2.46 -3.55
CA PRO A 135 14.36 1.41 -2.55
C PRO A 135 12.93 1.22 -2.04
N VAL A 136 12.66 0.03 -1.50
CA VAL A 136 11.40 -0.29 -0.83
C VAL A 136 11.69 -0.86 0.56
N TRP A 137 10.98 -0.37 1.56
CA TRP A 137 11.11 -0.80 2.94
C TRP A 137 9.93 -1.66 3.35
N VAL A 138 10.22 -2.81 3.92
CA VAL A 138 9.23 -3.82 4.30
C VAL A 138 9.51 -4.35 5.71
N GLY A 139 8.47 -4.71 6.43
CA GLY A 139 8.63 -5.34 7.75
C GLY A 139 7.33 -5.62 8.48
N GLY A 140 7.30 -6.69 9.25
CA GLY A 140 6.14 -7.06 10.05
C GLY A 140 4.89 -7.46 9.27
N ASN A 141 4.99 -7.65 7.95
CA ASN A 141 3.87 -8.09 7.14
C ASN A 141 3.66 -9.60 7.27
N VAL A 142 2.43 -10.05 7.07
CA VAL A 142 2.07 -11.46 7.08
C VAL A 142 1.37 -11.84 5.79
N PHE A 143 1.61 -13.07 5.32
CA PHE A 143 1.20 -13.53 3.99
C PHE A 143 0.46 -14.85 4.09
N PHE A 144 -0.73 -14.92 3.53
CA PHE A 144 -1.62 -16.08 3.57
C PHE A 144 -2.11 -16.50 2.19
N ASN A 145 -2.54 -17.75 2.07
CA ASN A 145 -3.17 -18.33 0.89
C ASN A 145 -2.30 -18.23 -0.39
N GLY A 146 -0.99 -18.14 -0.24
CA GLY A 146 -0.07 -18.01 -1.36
C GLY A 146 0.33 -16.57 -1.72
N ALA A 147 -0.10 -15.57 -0.94
CA ALA A 147 0.49 -14.23 -1.02
C ALA A 147 1.99 -14.28 -0.77
N LYS A 148 2.77 -13.47 -1.48
CA LYS A 148 4.23 -13.59 -1.48
C LYS A 148 4.95 -12.31 -1.05
N PRO A 149 5.93 -12.43 -0.15
CA PRO A 149 6.85 -11.34 0.17
C PRO A 149 7.93 -11.18 -0.90
N THR A 150 8.59 -10.02 -0.92
CA THR A 150 9.93 -9.84 -1.50
C THR A 150 10.99 -10.50 -0.60
N GLU A 151 12.13 -10.91 -1.15
CA GLU A 151 13.24 -11.52 -0.39
C GLU A 151 13.83 -10.57 0.67
N ALA A 152 13.65 -9.26 0.50
CA ALA A 152 14.04 -8.26 1.50
C ALA A 152 13.27 -8.41 2.83
N GLU A 153 12.11 -9.06 2.83
CA GLU A 153 11.27 -9.22 4.02
C GLU A 153 11.57 -10.53 4.77
N LYS A 154 12.56 -10.48 5.65
CA LYS A 154 13.12 -11.68 6.29
C LYS A 154 12.24 -12.30 7.38
N ASP A 155 11.30 -11.56 7.98
CA ASP A 155 10.66 -11.96 9.24
C ASP A 155 9.15 -12.26 9.13
N ALA A 156 8.57 -12.30 7.94
CA ALA A 156 7.14 -12.08 7.82
C ALA A 156 6.27 -13.18 7.23
N VAL A 157 6.75 -14.37 7.00
CA VAL A 157 5.93 -15.40 6.34
C VAL A 157 5.28 -16.34 7.33
N ILE A 158 3.96 -16.29 7.39
CA ILE A 158 3.16 -17.29 8.11
C ILE A 158 2.61 -18.30 7.10
N LYS A 159 2.99 -19.55 7.29
CA LYS A 159 2.38 -20.67 6.59
C LYS A 159 1.33 -21.29 7.49
N THR A 160 0.06 -21.22 7.08
CA THR A 160 -1.01 -21.92 7.74
C THR A 160 -1.45 -23.12 6.89
N PRO A 161 -1.77 -24.27 7.46
CA PRO A 161 -2.35 -25.40 6.75
C PRO A 161 -3.80 -25.15 6.33
N GLU A 162 -4.46 -24.17 6.89
CA GLU A 162 -5.86 -23.84 6.62
C GLU A 162 -5.99 -22.62 5.72
N GLU A 163 -7.01 -22.63 4.89
CA GLU A 163 -7.35 -21.48 4.06
C GLU A 163 -7.87 -20.33 4.93
N ILE A 164 -7.26 -19.17 4.76
CA ILE A 164 -7.76 -17.95 5.37
C ILE A 164 -8.96 -17.44 4.56
N LYS A 165 -10.10 -17.33 5.25
CA LYS A 165 -11.35 -16.83 4.68
C LYS A 165 -11.48 -15.34 4.94
N VAL A 166 -11.88 -14.60 3.91
CA VAL A 166 -12.18 -13.16 4.01
C VAL A 166 -13.42 -12.88 3.18
N CYS A 167 -14.43 -12.37 3.82
CA CYS A 167 -15.69 -12.01 3.20
C CYS A 167 -16.27 -10.77 3.88
N LEU A 168 -16.86 -9.87 3.11
CA LEU A 168 -17.69 -8.80 3.63
C LEU A 168 -19.14 -9.27 3.60
N LYS A 169 -19.81 -9.21 4.74
CA LYS A 169 -21.20 -9.62 4.89
C LYS A 169 -22.06 -8.43 5.25
N GLN A 170 -23.10 -8.25 4.50
CA GLN A 170 -24.15 -7.30 4.85
C GLN A 170 -25.04 -7.87 5.95
N THR A 171 -25.28 -7.08 6.97
CA THR A 171 -26.17 -7.37 8.10
C THR A 171 -27.23 -6.27 8.19
N GLU A 172 -28.22 -6.45 9.05
CA GLU A 172 -29.22 -5.40 9.31
C GLU A 172 -28.61 -4.09 9.85
N ASN A 173 -27.43 -4.18 10.50
CA ASN A 173 -26.76 -3.06 11.13
C ASN A 173 -25.61 -2.47 10.29
N GLY A 174 -25.41 -2.98 9.07
CA GLY A 174 -24.31 -2.54 8.19
C GLY A 174 -23.42 -3.70 7.75
N TRP A 175 -22.18 -3.38 7.39
CA TRP A 175 -21.23 -4.34 6.84
C TRP A 175 -20.25 -4.84 7.90
N GLN A 176 -20.04 -6.15 7.90
CA GLN A 176 -19.14 -6.83 8.83
C GLN A 176 -18.11 -7.66 8.06
N LEU A 177 -16.89 -7.68 8.55
CA LEU A 177 -15.84 -8.56 8.06
C LEU A 177 -15.99 -9.94 8.71
N GLU A 178 -16.16 -10.98 7.89
CA GLU A 178 -16.04 -12.37 8.32
C GLU A 178 -14.65 -12.91 7.93
N THR A 179 -13.82 -13.22 8.90
CA THR A 179 -12.49 -13.78 8.67
C THR A 179 -12.03 -14.63 9.85
N ASN A 180 -11.20 -15.62 9.56
CA ASN A 180 -10.47 -16.41 10.54
C ASN A 180 -9.01 -15.99 10.68
N VAL A 181 -8.56 -14.95 9.96
CA VAL A 181 -7.14 -14.56 9.92
C VAL A 181 -6.55 -14.27 11.30
N TYR A 182 -7.34 -13.69 12.20
CA TYR A 182 -6.90 -13.34 13.55
C TYR A 182 -6.65 -14.56 14.48
N ASP A 183 -7.03 -15.76 14.06
CA ASP A 183 -6.70 -17.00 14.75
C ASP A 183 -5.29 -17.50 14.43
N TYR A 184 -4.71 -16.99 13.32
CA TYR A 184 -3.44 -17.45 12.77
C TYR A 184 -2.35 -16.38 12.78
N LEU A 185 -2.63 -15.17 13.28
CA LEU A 185 -1.62 -14.13 13.41
C LEU A 185 -0.53 -14.52 14.40
N PRO A 186 0.71 -14.08 14.19
CA PRO A 186 1.80 -14.35 15.12
C PRO A 186 1.48 -13.80 16.51
N LYS A 187 1.90 -14.53 17.53
CA LYS A 187 1.79 -14.06 18.92
C LYS A 187 2.82 -12.96 19.22
N SER A 188 3.94 -12.97 18.51
CA SER A 188 4.92 -11.88 18.54
C SER A 188 4.42 -10.78 17.63
N SER A 189 4.29 -9.67 18.17
CA SER A 189 3.79 -8.45 17.64
C SER A 189 4.84 -7.70 16.84
N CYS A 190 4.37 -6.90 15.95
CA CYS A 190 5.17 -5.99 15.15
C CYS A 190 5.65 -4.80 16.00
N ALA A 191 6.63 -4.06 15.52
CA ALA A 191 6.99 -2.78 16.12
C ALA A 191 5.90 -1.74 15.83
N THR A 192 5.72 -0.78 16.74
CA THR A 192 4.89 0.40 16.48
C THR A 192 5.54 1.25 15.40
N ILE A 193 4.79 1.56 14.36
CA ILE A 193 5.25 2.41 13.25
C ILE A 193 4.94 3.87 13.55
N SER A 194 5.86 4.75 13.20
CA SER A 194 5.74 6.19 13.39
C SER A 194 6.41 6.96 12.26
N THR A 195 6.25 8.28 12.23
CA THR A 195 7.01 9.18 11.35
C THR A 195 8.51 8.86 11.35
N GLN A 196 9.09 8.58 12.52
CA GLN A 196 10.50 8.23 12.61
C GLN A 196 10.84 6.92 11.89
N THR A 197 9.95 5.92 11.97
CA THR A 197 10.13 4.63 11.27
C THR A 197 9.96 4.79 9.76
N LEU A 198 8.98 5.59 9.34
CA LEU A 198 8.70 5.83 7.93
C LEU A 198 9.76 6.68 7.25
N GLY A 199 10.39 7.60 7.99
CA GLY A 199 11.39 8.51 7.46
C GLY A 199 10.80 9.57 6.53
N MET A 200 11.59 9.98 5.55
CA MET A 200 11.21 10.98 4.55
C MET A 200 10.94 10.32 3.19
N ALA A 201 10.00 10.87 2.43
CA ALA A 201 9.88 10.60 1.02
C ALA A 201 11.08 11.23 0.29
N PHE A 202 11.67 10.47 -0.65
CA PHE A 202 12.99 10.80 -1.19
C PHE A 202 13.01 12.10 -2.00
N GLU A 203 12.14 12.22 -3.00
CA GLU A 203 12.19 13.34 -3.94
C GLU A 203 11.73 14.69 -3.31
N PRO A 204 10.60 14.73 -2.57
CA PRO A 204 10.17 15.97 -1.95
C PRO A 204 10.88 16.29 -0.64
N GLU A 205 11.69 15.35 -0.11
CA GLU A 205 12.33 15.46 1.21
C GLU A 205 11.33 15.76 2.35
N GLU A 206 10.08 15.23 2.23
CA GLU A 206 9.01 15.43 3.19
C GLU A 206 8.81 14.21 4.09
N TYR A 207 8.59 14.45 5.38
CA TYR A 207 8.27 13.38 6.32
C TYR A 207 6.84 12.86 6.12
N PHE A 208 6.65 11.59 6.43
CA PHE A 208 5.31 11.03 6.61
C PHE A 208 4.76 11.48 7.97
N GLU A 209 3.94 12.51 7.97
CA GLU A 209 3.41 13.12 9.18
C GLU A 209 1.94 13.55 9.02
N ASN A 210 1.33 14.00 10.10
CA ASN A 210 -0.04 14.50 10.07
C ASN A 210 -0.14 15.81 9.28
N PRO A 211 -1.34 16.18 8.77
CA PRO A 211 -1.52 17.43 8.03
C PRO A 211 -1.18 18.72 8.79
N ASP A 212 -1.04 18.64 10.09
CA ASP A 212 -0.63 19.75 10.95
C ASP A 212 0.87 19.77 11.29
N GLY A 213 1.65 18.88 10.65
CA GLY A 213 3.10 18.74 10.86
C GLY A 213 3.47 17.95 12.11
N THR A 214 2.50 17.37 12.82
CA THR A 214 2.81 16.50 13.96
C THR A 214 3.16 15.09 13.53
N SER A 215 3.98 14.39 14.32
CA SER A 215 4.36 13.01 14.04
C SER A 215 3.17 12.07 14.05
N ILE A 216 3.10 11.20 13.04
CA ILE A 216 2.19 10.05 13.01
C ILE A 216 2.73 8.98 13.97
N ILE A 217 1.81 8.36 14.73
CA ILE A 217 2.06 7.15 15.51
C ILE A 217 0.89 6.20 15.26
N PHE A 218 1.16 5.03 14.66
CA PHE A 218 0.14 4.01 14.43
C PHE A 218 -0.09 3.18 15.70
N ASN A 219 -0.72 3.79 16.70
CA ASN A 219 -1.03 3.19 18.00
C ASN A 219 -2.53 3.00 18.25
N GLU A 220 -3.34 3.18 17.23
CA GLU A 220 -4.78 2.95 17.23
C GLU A 220 -5.19 2.04 16.08
N ASP A 221 -6.23 1.26 16.29
CA ASP A 221 -6.81 0.39 15.27
C ASP A 221 -7.84 1.14 14.39
N TYR A 222 -8.46 0.43 13.46
CA TYR A 222 -9.47 0.99 12.55
C TYR A 222 -10.61 1.72 13.30
N PHE A 223 -10.95 1.31 14.51
CA PHE A 223 -12.01 1.89 15.33
C PHE A 223 -11.52 2.94 16.34
N GLY A 224 -10.23 3.27 16.36
CA GLY A 224 -9.62 4.15 17.35
C GLY A 224 -9.35 3.47 18.68
N ASN A 225 -9.41 2.15 18.76
CA ASN A 225 -8.99 1.44 19.96
C ASN A 225 -7.47 1.43 20.07
N ARG A 226 -6.98 1.75 21.27
CA ARG A 226 -5.54 1.78 21.49
C ARG A 226 -4.93 0.39 21.30
N GLN A 227 -3.90 0.33 20.50
CA GLN A 227 -3.13 -0.90 20.29
C GLN A 227 -2.10 -1.12 21.40
N ALA A 228 -1.65 -2.36 21.54
CA ALA A 228 -0.52 -2.68 22.41
C ALA A 228 0.77 -2.01 21.90
N VAL A 229 1.79 -1.93 22.76
CA VAL A 229 3.13 -1.42 22.40
C VAL A 229 3.70 -2.20 21.20
N ASN A 230 3.36 -3.46 21.14
CA ASN A 230 3.66 -4.33 20.02
C ASN A 230 2.32 -4.73 19.37
N PRO A 231 1.85 -4.02 18.35
CA PRO A 231 0.55 -4.24 17.76
C PRO A 231 0.48 -5.53 16.95
N LEU A 232 -0.72 -6.05 16.74
CA LEU A 232 -0.94 -7.07 15.73
C LEU A 232 -0.82 -6.46 14.32
N PRO A 233 -0.39 -7.23 13.32
CA PRO A 233 -0.51 -6.79 11.94
C PRO A 233 -1.98 -6.64 11.53
N GLY A 234 -2.23 -5.77 10.54
CA GLY A 234 -3.56 -5.48 10.05
C GLY A 234 -4.31 -4.39 10.83
N PRO A 235 -5.56 -4.13 10.45
CA PRO A 235 -6.29 -2.93 10.87
C PRO A 235 -6.96 -3.00 12.24
N PHE A 236 -6.97 -4.16 12.91
CA PHE A 236 -7.71 -4.33 14.16
C PHE A 236 -6.80 -4.77 15.30
N ALA A 237 -6.98 -4.15 16.46
CA ALA A 237 -6.20 -4.44 17.67
C ALA A 237 -6.48 -5.84 18.26
N SER A 238 -7.59 -6.49 17.87
CA SER A 238 -7.96 -7.81 18.37
C SER A 238 -8.92 -8.54 17.43
N LYS A 239 -9.06 -9.84 17.64
CA LYS A 239 -10.09 -10.67 16.97
C LYS A 239 -11.52 -10.16 17.25
N ALA A 240 -11.78 -9.63 18.42
CA ALA A 240 -13.08 -9.07 18.78
C ALA A 240 -13.38 -7.81 17.98
N ALA A 241 -12.39 -6.90 17.83
CA ALA A 241 -12.50 -5.71 17.00
C ALA A 241 -12.76 -6.07 15.53
N ALA A 242 -12.10 -7.09 15.00
CA ALA A 242 -12.29 -7.54 13.62
C ALA A 242 -13.71 -8.03 13.29
N ARG A 243 -14.51 -8.33 14.30
CA ARG A 243 -15.92 -8.79 14.17
C ARG A 243 -16.95 -7.66 14.32
N ALA A 244 -16.50 -6.44 14.58
CA ALA A 244 -17.41 -5.30 14.70
C ALA A 244 -17.98 -4.89 13.33
N ILE A 245 -19.04 -4.10 13.36
CA ILE A 245 -19.58 -3.48 12.14
C ILE A 245 -18.59 -2.44 11.63
N LEU A 246 -18.13 -2.60 10.40
CA LEU A 246 -17.12 -1.73 9.79
C LEU A 246 -17.72 -0.39 9.38
N PHE A 247 -18.91 -0.41 8.79
CA PHE A 247 -19.64 0.76 8.34
C PHE A 247 -21.13 0.45 8.25
N GLY A 248 -21.94 1.48 8.46
CA GLY A 248 -23.40 1.40 8.56
C GLY A 248 -23.89 2.38 9.61
N ASP A 249 -25.19 2.45 9.81
CA ASP A 249 -25.80 3.43 10.73
C ASP A 249 -25.40 3.20 12.20
N THR A 250 -25.00 1.99 12.54
CA THR A 250 -24.55 1.60 13.89
C THR A 250 -23.04 1.37 14.00
N ALA A 251 -22.29 1.68 12.96
CA ALA A 251 -20.84 1.55 13.01
C ALA A 251 -20.25 2.49 14.09
N PRO A 252 -19.22 2.05 14.83
CA PRO A 252 -18.54 2.91 15.78
C PRO A 252 -18.06 4.19 15.10
N VAL A 253 -18.36 5.31 15.70
CA VAL A 253 -17.86 6.61 15.22
C VAL A 253 -16.36 6.62 15.46
N LYS A 254 -15.57 6.76 14.40
CA LYS A 254 -14.14 7.04 14.57
C LYS A 254 -14.00 8.32 15.38
N THR A 255 -13.33 8.26 16.51
CA THR A 255 -12.94 9.47 17.24
C THR A 255 -12.10 10.32 16.30
N GLN A 256 -12.62 11.47 15.95
CA GLN A 256 -11.95 12.39 15.05
C GLN A 256 -10.63 12.86 15.67
N ALA A 257 -9.61 12.95 14.85
CA ALA A 257 -8.45 13.77 15.16
C ALA A 257 -8.89 15.19 15.56
N PRO A 258 -8.15 15.88 16.43
CA PRO A 258 -8.56 17.16 17.00
C PRO A 258 -8.96 18.15 15.90
N ALA A 259 -10.04 18.86 16.18
CA ALA A 259 -10.72 19.75 15.26
C ALA A 259 -9.79 20.81 14.65
N GLY A 260 -9.60 20.73 13.36
CA GLY A 260 -8.89 21.70 12.54
C GLY A 260 -9.37 21.79 11.09
N ARG A 261 -10.41 21.08 10.69
CA ARG A 261 -10.95 21.18 9.33
C ARG A 261 -12.46 21.21 9.28
N GLN A 262 -12.94 22.19 8.54
CA GLN A 262 -14.32 22.32 8.11
C GLN A 262 -14.71 21.17 7.18
N ASP A 263 -15.91 20.66 7.42
CA ASP A 263 -16.80 19.92 6.52
C ASP A 263 -16.28 18.64 5.86
N SER A 264 -16.26 17.56 6.65
CA SER A 264 -16.03 16.19 6.17
C SER A 264 -17.31 15.50 5.66
N SER A 265 -18.46 16.15 5.64
CA SER A 265 -19.73 15.55 5.19
C SER A 265 -19.70 15.18 3.72
N VAL A 266 -19.13 16.02 2.87
CA VAL A 266 -19.04 15.80 1.41
C VAL A 266 -18.13 14.62 1.06
N LEU A 267 -17.02 14.43 1.78
CA LEU A 267 -16.12 13.30 1.58
C LEU A 267 -16.71 11.98 2.08
N LYS A 268 -17.49 12.02 3.15
CA LYS A 268 -18.15 10.84 3.71
C LYS A 268 -19.23 10.31 2.76
N ASP A 269 -19.99 11.19 2.13
CA ASP A 269 -21.03 10.82 1.18
C ASP A 269 -20.44 10.32 -0.14
N ALA A 270 -19.36 10.93 -0.63
CA ALA A 270 -18.63 10.47 -1.82
C ALA A 270 -17.98 9.10 -1.60
N PHE A 271 -17.37 8.86 -0.44
CA PHE A 271 -16.72 7.59 -0.13
C PHE A 271 -17.75 6.47 0.09
N THR A 272 -18.88 6.78 0.70
CA THR A 272 -20.01 5.83 0.87
C THR A 272 -20.67 5.50 -0.46
N GLY A 273 -20.77 6.45 -1.38
CA GLY A 273 -21.25 6.25 -2.75
C GLY A 273 -20.33 5.32 -3.54
N LEU A 274 -19.04 5.64 -3.61
CA LEU A 274 -18.02 4.84 -4.30
C LEU A 274 -17.92 3.40 -3.77
N LEU A 275 -18.05 3.20 -2.46
CA LEU A 275 -18.06 1.86 -1.87
C LEU A 275 -19.33 1.08 -2.17
N LYS A 276 -20.50 1.74 -2.21
CA LYS A 276 -21.76 1.10 -2.61
C LYS A 276 -21.71 0.63 -4.06
N ASP A 277 -21.17 1.45 -4.94
CA ASP A 277 -21.04 1.13 -6.37
C ASP A 277 -20.04 -0.01 -6.58
N ALA A 278 -18.88 0.04 -5.91
CA ALA A 278 -17.88 -1.02 -5.95
C ALA A 278 -18.40 -2.35 -5.35
N VAL A 279 -19.22 -2.31 -4.32
CA VAL A 279 -19.81 -3.50 -3.72
C VAL A 279 -20.96 -4.05 -4.60
N HIS A 280 -21.72 -3.19 -5.27
CA HIS A 280 -22.76 -3.63 -6.21
C HIS A 280 -22.16 -4.32 -7.44
N GLU A 281 -21.08 -3.78 -8.01
CA GLU A 281 -20.31 -4.44 -9.07
C GLU A 281 -19.63 -5.74 -8.61
N ILE A 282 -19.40 -5.89 -7.32
CA ILE A 282 -18.76 -7.06 -6.73
C ILE A 282 -19.76 -8.23 -6.54
N LEU A 283 -21.04 -7.95 -6.42
CA LEU A 283 -22.07 -8.94 -6.07
C LEU A 283 -22.98 -9.33 -7.24
N THR A 284 -22.91 -8.64 -8.38
CA THR A 284 -23.60 -8.99 -9.64
C THR A 284 -22.64 -9.58 -10.65
#